data_349b5831f3a8af1c29c3b6544dd6c502
#
_entry.id   349b5831f3a8af1c29c3b6544dd6c502
#
_cell.length_a   1.000
_cell.length_b   1.000
_cell.length_c   1.000
_cell.angle_alpha   90.00
_cell.angle_beta   90.00
_cell.angle_gamma   90.00
#
_symmetry.space_group_name_H-M   'P 1'
#
loop_
_entity.id
_entity.type
_entity.pdbx_description
1 polymer ?
#
loop_
_entity_poly.entity_id
_entity_poly.type
_entity_poly.pdbx_seq_one_letter_code
_entity_poly.pdbx_strand_id
1 'polypeptide(L)'
;FRSAEAGFGGVLNAFELMKSMIEAGAAAVHFEDQLASVKKCGHMGGKVLVPTQEAIQKLVAARLAADVTGVPTLLVARTDADAADLITSDCDPYDSEFITGERTSEGFFRTHAGIEQAISRGLAYAPYADLVWCETSTPDLALAKRFADAIHAKYPGKLLAYNCSPSFNWQKKLDDKTIASFQQQLSDMGYKYQFITLAGIHSMWFNMFDLAHAY
;
A
#
# COMPACT_ATOMS: atom_id res chain seq x y z
N PHE A 1 8.51 -11.35 -1.46
CA PHE A 1 7.91 -10.03 -1.25
C PHE A 1 8.33 -9.48 0.12
N ARG A 2 8.78 -8.23 0.15
CA ARG A 2 9.27 -7.57 1.36
C ARG A 2 8.69 -6.17 1.49
N SER A 3 8.52 -5.73 2.73
CA SER A 3 8.09 -4.36 3.03
C SER A 3 9.31 -3.46 3.26
N ALA A 4 9.41 -2.39 2.49
CA ALA A 4 10.31 -1.28 2.77
C ALA A 4 9.64 -0.18 3.58
N GLU A 5 8.39 -0.41 4.04
CA GLU A 5 7.63 0.61 4.75
C GLU A 5 7.61 1.94 3.96
N ALA A 6 7.77 3.05 4.64
CA ALA A 6 7.90 4.37 4.01
C ALA A 6 9.35 4.72 3.57
N GLY A 7 10.26 3.73 3.53
CA GLY A 7 11.65 3.92 3.11
C GLY A 7 12.61 4.37 4.21
N PHE A 8 12.15 4.48 5.46
CA PHE A 8 12.93 4.89 6.64
C PHE A 8 13.69 6.22 6.50
N GLY A 9 13.20 7.13 5.67
CA GLY A 9 13.79 8.44 5.44
C GLY A 9 13.49 8.98 4.04
N GLY A 10 14.43 9.73 3.49
CA GLY A 10 14.31 10.33 2.16
C GLY A 10 14.75 9.41 1.03
N VAL A 11 15.00 10.01 -0.13
CA VAL A 11 15.32 9.34 -1.40
C VAL A 11 16.57 8.45 -1.29
N LEU A 12 17.63 8.93 -0.61
CA LEU A 12 18.86 8.16 -0.42
C LEU A 12 18.64 6.93 0.47
N ASN A 13 17.81 7.05 1.52
CA ASN A 13 17.44 5.92 2.36
C ASN A 13 16.67 4.88 1.56
N ALA A 14 15.74 5.30 0.69
CA ALA A 14 14.98 4.39 -0.17
C ALA A 14 15.90 3.60 -1.13
N PHE A 15 16.90 4.26 -1.72
CA PHE A 15 17.92 3.61 -2.57
C PHE A 15 18.71 2.54 -1.80
N GLU A 16 19.32 2.91 -0.67
CA GLU A 16 20.15 2.00 0.12
C GLU A 16 19.35 0.85 0.72
N LEU A 17 18.11 1.12 1.16
CA LEU A 17 17.22 0.08 1.65
C LEU A 17 16.85 -0.92 0.56
N MET A 18 16.48 -0.44 -0.63
CA MET A 18 16.16 -1.30 -1.77
C MET A 18 17.37 -2.17 -2.16
N LYS A 19 18.56 -1.59 -2.21
CA LYS A 19 19.81 -2.30 -2.46
C LYS A 19 20.04 -3.42 -1.43
N SER A 20 19.92 -3.11 -0.15
CA SER A 20 20.08 -4.09 0.93
C SER A 20 19.04 -5.22 0.85
N MET A 21 17.80 -4.92 0.47
CA MET A 21 16.76 -5.93 0.28
C MET A 21 17.03 -6.83 -0.93
N ILE A 22 17.57 -6.28 -2.01
CA ILE A 22 18.01 -7.05 -3.19
C ILE A 22 19.15 -7.99 -2.81
N GLU A 23 20.15 -7.50 -2.10
CA GLU A 23 21.27 -8.30 -1.59
C GLU A 23 20.81 -9.44 -0.66
N ALA A 24 19.75 -9.21 0.10
CA ALA A 24 19.08 -10.22 0.93
C ALA A 24 18.15 -11.17 0.14
N GLY A 25 18.10 -11.08 -1.20
CA GLY A 25 17.33 -11.97 -2.06
C GLY A 25 15.84 -11.63 -2.21
N ALA A 26 15.46 -10.37 -2.02
CA ALA A 26 14.07 -9.97 -2.23
C ALA A 26 13.69 -9.98 -3.71
N ALA A 27 12.68 -10.78 -4.10
CA ALA A 27 12.17 -10.82 -5.47
C ALA A 27 11.20 -9.67 -5.78
N ALA A 28 10.58 -9.08 -4.75
CA ALA A 28 9.72 -7.90 -4.86
C ALA A 28 9.75 -7.09 -3.56
N VAL A 29 9.69 -5.77 -3.67
CA VAL A 29 9.71 -4.83 -2.54
C VAL A 29 8.62 -3.79 -2.74
N HIS A 30 7.85 -3.46 -1.69
CA HIS A 30 6.93 -2.34 -1.73
C HIS A 30 7.42 -1.17 -0.89
N PHE A 31 7.10 0.02 -1.39
CA PHE A 31 7.22 1.30 -0.67
C PHE A 31 5.84 1.94 -0.55
N GLU A 32 5.57 2.55 0.60
CA GLU A 32 4.31 3.25 0.88
C GLU A 32 4.53 4.75 1.06
N ASP A 33 3.48 5.53 0.82
CA ASP A 33 3.50 6.99 0.79
C ASP A 33 3.26 7.67 2.14
N GLN A 34 3.47 6.95 3.26
CA GLN A 34 3.41 7.54 4.59
C GLN A 34 4.73 8.26 4.96
N LEU A 35 4.62 9.24 5.88
CA LEU A 35 5.78 9.85 6.53
C LEU A 35 6.47 8.83 7.43
N ALA A 36 7.73 8.52 7.17
CA ALA A 36 8.47 7.44 7.84
C ALA A 36 8.53 7.59 9.37
N SER A 37 8.70 8.81 9.87
CA SER A 37 8.87 9.09 11.31
C SER A 37 7.60 8.89 12.15
N VAL A 38 6.42 8.91 11.53
CA VAL A 38 5.11 8.71 12.21
C VAL A 38 4.27 7.63 11.54
N LYS A 39 4.90 6.75 10.78
CA LYS A 39 4.26 5.67 10.04
C LYS A 39 3.42 4.78 10.95
N LYS A 40 2.21 4.45 10.50
CA LYS A 40 1.27 3.57 11.20
C LYS A 40 0.84 2.40 10.33
N CYS A 41 0.35 1.34 10.99
CA CYS A 41 -0.29 0.23 10.31
C CYS A 41 -1.42 0.75 9.39
N GLY A 42 -1.56 0.17 8.20
CA GLY A 42 -2.53 0.59 7.20
C GLY A 42 -3.98 0.63 7.68
N HIS A 43 -4.32 -0.16 8.72
CA HIS A 43 -5.65 -0.22 9.31
C HIS A 43 -5.90 0.80 10.45
N MET A 44 -4.88 1.58 10.81
CA MET A 44 -4.98 2.58 11.87
C MET A 44 -5.28 3.96 11.30
N GLY A 45 -6.02 4.77 12.08
CA GLY A 45 -6.23 6.19 11.78
C GLY A 45 -5.01 7.06 12.09
N GLY A 46 -5.03 8.31 11.62
CA GLY A 46 -3.99 9.29 11.87
C GLY A 46 -2.70 9.03 11.08
N LYS A 47 -2.81 8.39 9.93
CA LYS A 47 -1.70 8.25 8.97
C LYS A 47 -1.40 9.61 8.35
N VAL A 48 -0.11 9.88 8.16
CA VAL A 48 0.37 11.11 7.52
C VAL A 48 1.03 10.75 6.21
N LEU A 49 0.51 11.28 5.11
CA LEU A 49 1.08 11.12 3.78
C LEU A 49 2.27 12.05 3.58
N VAL A 50 3.22 11.63 2.75
CA VAL A 50 4.16 12.56 2.10
C VAL A 50 3.53 13.08 0.81
N PRO A 51 3.99 14.21 0.24
CA PRO A 51 3.57 14.66 -1.08
C PRO A 51 3.73 13.57 -2.13
N THR A 52 2.80 13.50 -3.07
CA THR A 52 2.83 12.51 -4.16
C THR A 52 4.16 12.48 -4.88
N GLN A 53 4.74 13.65 -5.16
CA GLN A 53 6.04 13.77 -5.84
C GLN A 53 7.19 13.21 -4.99
N GLU A 54 7.16 13.37 -3.66
CA GLU A 54 8.16 12.77 -2.77
C GLU A 54 8.09 11.24 -2.82
N ALA A 55 6.90 10.68 -2.79
CA ALA A 55 6.70 9.22 -2.93
C ALA A 55 7.21 8.73 -4.30
N ILE A 56 6.94 9.45 -5.39
CA ILE A 56 7.48 9.14 -6.74
C ILE A 56 9.00 9.14 -6.72
N GLN A 57 9.65 10.13 -6.11
CA GLN A 57 11.11 10.17 -6.03
C GLN A 57 11.70 8.96 -5.29
N LYS A 58 11.04 8.49 -4.23
CA LYS A 58 11.44 7.25 -3.54
C LYS A 58 11.29 6.02 -4.42
N LEU A 59 10.22 5.92 -5.22
CA LEU A 59 10.02 4.84 -6.19
C LEU A 59 11.11 4.87 -7.27
N VAL A 60 11.45 6.05 -7.79
CA VAL A 60 12.53 6.22 -8.77
C VAL A 60 13.88 5.79 -8.18
N ALA A 61 14.17 6.17 -6.93
CA ALA A 61 15.39 5.75 -6.24
C ALA A 61 15.46 4.23 -6.04
N ALA A 62 14.35 3.61 -5.66
CA ALA A 62 14.25 2.15 -5.52
C ALA A 62 14.44 1.44 -6.87
N ARG A 63 13.87 1.96 -7.96
CA ARG A 63 14.09 1.45 -9.32
C ARG A 63 15.56 1.55 -9.71
N LEU A 64 16.18 2.70 -9.46
CA LEU A 64 17.61 2.91 -9.74
C LEU A 64 18.47 1.88 -9.00
N ALA A 65 18.15 1.55 -7.75
CA ALA A 65 18.88 0.52 -7.00
C ALA A 65 18.78 -0.86 -7.67
N ALA A 66 17.60 -1.24 -8.17
CA ALA A 66 17.41 -2.49 -8.91
C ALA A 66 18.21 -2.48 -10.23
N ASP A 67 18.17 -1.37 -10.97
CA ASP A 67 18.87 -1.24 -12.25
C ASP A 67 20.40 -1.30 -12.07
N VAL A 68 20.93 -0.60 -11.06
CA VAL A 68 22.38 -0.59 -10.75
C VAL A 68 22.88 -1.97 -10.29
N THR A 69 22.07 -2.71 -9.52
CA THR A 69 22.43 -4.06 -9.08
C THR A 69 22.23 -5.12 -10.17
N GLY A 70 21.52 -4.79 -11.25
CA GLY A 70 21.25 -5.71 -12.37
C GLY A 70 20.33 -6.87 -12.02
N VAL A 71 19.49 -6.72 -10.98
CA VAL A 71 18.56 -7.76 -10.51
C VAL A 71 17.12 -7.34 -10.84
N PRO A 72 16.30 -8.20 -11.49
CA PRO A 72 14.93 -7.87 -11.89
C PRO A 72 13.96 -7.93 -10.69
N THR A 73 14.28 -7.25 -9.60
CA THR A 73 13.43 -7.14 -8.42
C THR A 73 12.22 -6.26 -8.75
N LEU A 74 11.03 -6.77 -8.50
CA LEU A 74 9.79 -6.03 -8.75
C LEU A 74 9.58 -4.94 -7.70
N LEU A 75 9.10 -3.79 -8.17
CA LEU A 75 8.76 -2.64 -7.33
C LEU A 75 7.26 -2.51 -7.23
N VAL A 76 6.74 -2.44 -6.00
CA VAL A 76 5.32 -2.25 -5.72
C VAL A 76 5.12 -0.90 -5.05
N ALA A 77 4.30 -0.04 -5.65
CA ALA A 77 3.89 1.21 -5.05
C ALA A 77 2.60 1.00 -4.23
N ARG A 78 2.66 1.30 -2.94
CA ARG A 78 1.50 1.29 -2.05
C ARG A 78 1.05 2.71 -1.76
N THR A 79 -0.26 2.97 -1.83
CA THR A 79 -0.85 4.18 -1.27
C THR A 79 -1.72 3.86 -0.06
N ASP A 80 -1.62 4.69 0.96
CA ASP A 80 -2.45 4.66 2.17
C ASP A 80 -3.54 5.74 2.17
N ALA A 81 -3.72 6.43 1.05
CA ALA A 81 -4.56 7.61 0.93
C ALA A 81 -6.06 7.36 1.14
N ASP A 82 -6.52 6.10 0.99
CA ASP A 82 -7.92 5.75 1.26
C ASP A 82 -8.32 6.04 2.73
N ALA A 83 -7.38 5.94 3.66
CA ALA A 83 -7.65 6.16 5.09
C ALA A 83 -6.63 7.11 5.75
N ALA A 84 -6.02 8.02 4.99
CA ALA A 84 -5.08 9.00 5.48
C ALA A 84 -5.62 10.42 5.26
N ASP A 85 -5.92 11.11 6.35
CA ASP A 85 -6.50 12.46 6.39
C ASP A 85 -5.49 13.56 6.71
N LEU A 86 -4.19 13.23 6.71
CA LEU A 86 -3.08 14.16 6.97
C LEU A 86 -2.00 14.02 5.89
N ILE A 87 -1.35 15.15 5.60
CA ILE A 87 -0.20 15.23 4.68
C ILE A 87 0.82 16.22 5.21
N THR A 88 2.10 16.02 4.90
CA THR A 88 3.20 16.85 5.43
C THR A 88 3.27 18.24 4.79
N SER A 89 2.81 18.42 3.55
CA SER A 89 2.91 19.66 2.79
C SER A 89 1.77 19.81 1.80
N ASP A 90 1.42 21.06 1.48
CA ASP A 90 0.39 21.45 0.52
C ASP A 90 0.96 21.94 -0.82
N CYS A 91 2.26 21.81 -1.02
CA CYS A 91 2.94 22.40 -2.18
C CYS A 91 2.86 21.56 -3.47
N ASP A 92 2.40 20.31 -3.38
CA ASP A 92 2.38 19.40 -4.53
C ASP A 92 1.08 19.56 -5.33
N PRO A 93 1.16 19.87 -6.64
CA PRO A 93 -0.03 19.99 -7.48
C PRO A 93 -0.88 18.73 -7.57
N TYR A 94 -0.29 17.54 -7.41
CA TYR A 94 -1.04 16.28 -7.39
C TYR A 94 -1.99 16.16 -6.20
N ASP A 95 -1.64 16.80 -5.08
CA ASP A 95 -2.39 16.71 -3.83
C ASP A 95 -3.33 17.88 -3.60
N SER A 96 -3.20 18.96 -4.38
CA SER A 96 -3.87 20.25 -4.14
C SER A 96 -5.40 20.15 -4.05
N GLU A 97 -6.03 19.30 -4.84
CA GLU A 97 -7.50 19.14 -4.85
C GLU A 97 -8.03 18.45 -3.59
N PHE A 98 -7.17 17.74 -2.85
CA PHE A 98 -7.53 17.02 -1.63
C PHE A 98 -7.23 17.81 -0.35
N ILE A 99 -6.46 18.89 -0.42
CA ILE A 99 -6.10 19.72 0.74
C ILE A 99 -7.28 20.55 1.20
N THR A 100 -7.61 20.48 2.50
CA THR A 100 -8.75 21.23 3.08
C THR A 100 -8.41 22.67 3.44
N GLY A 101 -7.13 23.02 3.53
CA GLY A 101 -6.65 24.32 4.04
C GLY A 101 -6.46 24.35 5.56
N GLU A 102 -6.94 23.35 6.30
CA GLU A 102 -6.75 23.24 7.74
C GLU A 102 -5.40 22.60 8.09
N ARG A 103 -4.88 22.93 9.30
CA ARG A 103 -3.65 22.34 9.84
C ARG A 103 -3.87 21.80 11.25
N THR A 104 -3.10 20.77 11.60
CA THR A 104 -3.03 20.26 12.97
C THR A 104 -2.07 21.11 13.82
N SER A 105 -2.11 20.92 15.13
CA SER A 105 -1.15 21.56 16.06
C SER A 105 0.30 21.15 15.80
N GLU A 106 0.52 19.94 15.25
CA GLU A 106 1.84 19.44 14.86
C GLU A 106 2.32 20.02 13.53
N GLY A 107 1.45 20.76 12.82
CA GLY A 107 1.79 21.42 11.56
C GLY A 107 1.49 20.63 10.29
N PHE A 108 0.87 19.45 10.39
CA PHE A 108 0.40 18.71 9.22
C PHE A 108 -0.83 19.36 8.60
N PHE A 109 -0.96 19.27 7.30
CA PHE A 109 -2.16 19.71 6.60
C PHE A 109 -3.22 18.62 6.63
N ARG A 110 -4.49 19.00 6.69
CA ARG A 110 -5.60 18.06 6.55
C ARG A 110 -5.91 17.84 5.07
N THR A 111 -6.26 16.60 4.75
CA THR A 111 -6.62 16.19 3.40
C THR A 111 -7.89 15.33 3.43
N HIS A 112 -8.61 15.30 2.32
CA HIS A 112 -9.77 14.43 2.13
C HIS A 112 -9.31 13.01 1.84
N ALA A 113 -9.31 12.14 2.86
CA ALA A 113 -9.08 10.71 2.70
C ALA A 113 -10.16 10.07 1.81
N GLY A 114 -9.84 8.95 1.19
CA GLY A 114 -10.79 8.16 0.42
C GLY A 114 -10.28 7.70 -0.93
N ILE A 115 -11.14 6.96 -1.61
CA ILE A 115 -10.79 6.28 -2.86
C ILE A 115 -10.35 7.24 -3.96
N GLU A 116 -10.87 8.47 -4.01
CA GLU A 116 -10.49 9.44 -5.05
C GLU A 116 -9.03 9.86 -4.89
N GLN A 117 -8.60 10.16 -3.66
CA GLN A 117 -7.21 10.46 -3.36
C GLN A 117 -6.31 9.26 -3.64
N ALA A 118 -6.77 8.05 -3.27
CA ALA A 118 -6.03 6.82 -3.56
C ALA A 118 -5.88 6.55 -5.07
N ILE A 119 -6.92 6.81 -5.86
CA ILE A 119 -6.88 6.70 -7.32
C ILE A 119 -5.91 7.72 -7.92
N SER A 120 -5.97 8.99 -7.51
CA SER A 120 -5.07 10.04 -7.98
C SER A 120 -3.61 9.63 -7.77
N ARG A 121 -3.27 9.17 -6.58
CA ARG A 121 -1.92 8.68 -6.25
C ARG A 121 -1.55 7.40 -6.99
N GLY A 122 -2.46 6.43 -7.07
CA GLY A 122 -2.25 5.20 -7.82
C GLY A 122 -1.91 5.47 -9.29
N LEU A 123 -2.63 6.39 -9.93
CA LEU A 123 -2.35 6.84 -11.29
C LEU A 123 -0.98 7.53 -11.42
N ALA A 124 -0.59 8.32 -10.43
CA ALA A 124 0.70 8.98 -10.40
C ALA A 124 1.87 8.00 -10.22
N TYR A 125 1.68 6.93 -9.44
CA TYR A 125 2.70 5.91 -9.15
C TYR A 125 2.83 4.85 -10.25
N ALA A 126 1.77 4.59 -11.00
CA ALA A 126 1.73 3.51 -11.99
C ALA A 126 2.88 3.52 -13.01
N PRO A 127 3.41 4.67 -13.50
CA PRO A 127 4.57 4.68 -14.40
C PRO A 127 5.87 4.22 -13.76
N TYR A 128 5.99 4.28 -12.43
CA TYR A 128 7.25 4.09 -11.69
C TYR A 128 7.34 2.75 -10.95
N ALA A 129 6.26 1.95 -10.97
CA ALA A 129 6.21 0.68 -10.27
C ALA A 129 5.68 -0.44 -11.18
N ASP A 130 6.05 -1.69 -10.90
CA ASP A 130 5.56 -2.86 -11.62
C ASP A 130 4.12 -3.18 -11.21
N LEU A 131 3.81 -3.04 -9.91
CA LEU A 131 2.48 -3.21 -9.36
C LEU A 131 2.05 -1.96 -8.57
N VAL A 132 0.74 -1.72 -8.53
CA VAL A 132 0.15 -0.69 -7.66
C VAL A 132 -0.78 -1.35 -6.64
N TRP A 133 -0.72 -0.85 -5.40
CA TRP A 133 -1.51 -1.35 -4.28
C TRP A 133 -2.16 -0.18 -3.52
N CYS A 134 -3.49 -0.22 -3.42
CA CYS A 134 -4.25 0.63 -2.51
C CYS A 134 -4.49 -0.14 -1.21
N GLU A 135 -3.95 0.34 -0.09
CA GLU A 135 -4.23 -0.25 1.23
C GLU A 135 -5.62 0.11 1.69
N THR A 136 -6.38 -0.89 2.13
CA THR A 136 -7.75 -0.74 2.64
C THR A 136 -7.87 -1.27 4.07
N SER A 137 -8.94 -0.91 4.76
CA SER A 137 -9.22 -1.36 6.14
C SER A 137 -10.34 -2.39 6.21
N THR A 138 -11.04 -2.63 5.10
CA THR A 138 -12.16 -3.56 5.00
C THR A 138 -12.12 -4.31 3.68
N PRO A 139 -12.68 -5.54 3.59
CA PRO A 139 -12.79 -6.27 2.34
C PRO A 139 -13.97 -5.72 1.54
N ASP A 140 -13.69 -4.91 0.53
CA ASP A 140 -14.68 -4.23 -0.32
C ASP A 140 -14.36 -4.44 -1.80
N LEU A 141 -15.16 -5.28 -2.47
CA LEU A 141 -15.00 -5.57 -3.91
C LEU A 141 -15.42 -4.38 -4.79
N ALA A 142 -16.35 -3.55 -4.34
CA ALA A 142 -16.78 -2.39 -5.11
C ALA A 142 -15.69 -1.31 -5.13
N LEU A 143 -15.07 -1.06 -3.97
CA LEU A 143 -13.91 -0.18 -3.86
C LEU A 143 -12.73 -0.71 -4.66
N ALA A 144 -12.43 -2.01 -4.54
CA ALA A 144 -11.37 -2.66 -5.32
C ALA A 144 -11.60 -2.53 -6.83
N LYS A 145 -12.85 -2.75 -7.29
CA LYS A 145 -13.21 -2.59 -8.70
C LYS A 145 -13.02 -1.15 -9.17
N ARG A 146 -13.47 -0.18 -8.38
CA ARG A 146 -13.35 1.24 -8.73
C ARG A 146 -11.89 1.66 -8.89
N PHE A 147 -11.02 1.23 -8.00
CA PHE A 147 -9.58 1.48 -8.11
C PHE A 147 -8.98 0.81 -9.36
N ALA A 148 -9.27 -0.47 -9.58
CA ALA A 148 -8.77 -1.22 -10.73
C ALA A 148 -9.22 -0.61 -12.07
N ASP A 149 -10.51 -0.28 -12.20
CA ASP A 149 -11.07 0.33 -13.40
C ASP A 149 -10.37 1.67 -13.72
N ALA A 150 -10.15 2.52 -12.71
CA ALA A 150 -9.48 3.80 -12.89
C ALA A 150 -8.01 3.64 -13.35
N ILE A 151 -7.28 2.73 -12.73
CA ILE A 151 -5.88 2.45 -13.12
C ILE A 151 -5.84 1.87 -14.53
N HIS A 152 -6.68 0.89 -14.86
CA HIS A 152 -6.66 0.22 -16.16
C HIS A 152 -7.19 1.10 -17.31
N ALA A 153 -8.03 2.08 -17.03
CA ALA A 153 -8.46 3.06 -18.04
C ALA A 153 -7.28 3.87 -18.60
N LYS A 154 -6.28 4.17 -17.76
CA LYS A 154 -5.08 4.93 -18.17
C LYS A 154 -3.88 4.02 -18.48
N TYR A 155 -3.75 2.93 -17.75
CA TYR A 155 -2.64 1.97 -17.87
C TYR A 155 -3.18 0.55 -18.05
N PRO A 156 -3.68 0.19 -19.26
CA PRO A 156 -4.23 -1.13 -19.54
C PRO A 156 -3.22 -2.24 -19.18
N GLY A 157 -3.69 -3.23 -18.41
CA GLY A 157 -2.85 -4.36 -18.01
C GLY A 157 -1.88 -4.10 -16.86
N LYS A 158 -1.91 -2.90 -16.22
CA LYS A 158 -1.11 -2.65 -15.01
C LYS A 158 -1.46 -3.68 -13.94
N LEU A 159 -0.43 -4.32 -13.40
CA LEU A 159 -0.61 -5.31 -12.34
C LEU A 159 -1.00 -4.61 -11.03
N LEU A 160 -1.93 -5.23 -10.31
CA LEU A 160 -2.39 -4.74 -9.01
C LEU A 160 -2.11 -5.76 -7.93
N ALA A 161 -1.88 -5.26 -6.70
CA ALA A 161 -1.71 -6.07 -5.50
C ALA A 161 -2.84 -5.78 -4.49
N TYR A 162 -3.24 -6.78 -3.72
CA TYR A 162 -4.26 -6.67 -2.68
C TYR A 162 -3.86 -7.39 -1.40
N ASN A 163 -4.06 -6.73 -0.26
CA ASN A 163 -3.86 -7.32 1.05
C ASN A 163 -5.17 -7.92 1.57
N CYS A 164 -5.28 -9.24 1.57
CA CYS A 164 -6.38 -9.98 2.18
C CYS A 164 -6.12 -10.14 3.69
N SER A 165 -6.07 -9.04 4.43
CA SER A 165 -5.69 -9.06 5.85
C SER A 165 -6.68 -9.84 6.73
N PRO A 166 -6.22 -10.71 7.63
CA PRO A 166 -7.08 -11.34 8.64
C PRO A 166 -7.77 -10.31 9.56
N SER A 167 -7.19 -9.13 9.72
CA SER A 167 -7.73 -8.04 10.54
C SER A 167 -9.01 -7.42 10.00
N PHE A 168 -9.42 -7.74 8.77
CA PHE A 168 -10.64 -7.19 8.16
C PHE A 168 -11.94 -7.69 8.79
N ASN A 169 -11.90 -8.68 9.68
CA ASN A 169 -13.10 -9.31 10.27
C ASN A 169 -14.08 -9.82 9.20
N TRP A 170 -13.59 -10.61 8.27
CA TRP A 170 -14.27 -11.08 7.06
C TRP A 170 -15.71 -11.53 7.29
N GLN A 171 -15.93 -12.45 8.25
CA GLN A 171 -17.27 -12.99 8.56
C GLN A 171 -18.24 -11.97 9.15
N LYS A 172 -17.76 -10.83 9.69
CA LYS A 172 -18.61 -9.71 10.13
C LYS A 172 -19.00 -8.79 8.99
N LYS A 173 -18.30 -8.84 7.88
CA LYS A 173 -18.46 -7.90 6.74
C LYS A 173 -19.10 -8.57 5.53
N LEU A 174 -18.83 -9.85 5.30
CA LEU A 174 -19.21 -10.56 4.10
C LEU A 174 -19.82 -11.92 4.46
N ASP A 175 -20.71 -12.43 3.60
CA ASP A 175 -21.19 -13.79 3.67
C ASP A 175 -20.15 -14.81 3.17
N ASP A 176 -20.32 -16.07 3.54
CA ASP A 176 -19.39 -17.16 3.20
C ASP A 176 -19.21 -17.35 1.70
N LYS A 177 -20.25 -17.13 0.91
CA LYS A 177 -20.20 -17.25 -0.56
C LYS A 177 -19.32 -16.16 -1.16
N THR A 178 -19.48 -14.95 -0.70
CA THR A 178 -18.63 -13.81 -1.13
C THR A 178 -17.19 -14.01 -0.69
N ILE A 179 -16.94 -14.47 0.55
CA ILE A 179 -15.59 -14.78 1.04
C ILE A 179 -14.93 -15.85 0.16
N ALA A 180 -15.65 -16.94 -0.15
CA ALA A 180 -15.11 -18.04 -0.97
C ALA A 180 -14.73 -17.62 -2.40
N SER A 181 -15.40 -16.63 -2.96
CA SER A 181 -15.14 -16.13 -4.32
C SER A 181 -14.28 -14.86 -4.39
N PHE A 182 -13.97 -14.26 -3.25
CA PHE A 182 -13.35 -12.94 -3.16
C PHE A 182 -12.03 -12.84 -3.94
N GLN A 183 -11.14 -13.80 -3.74
CA GLN A 183 -9.83 -13.84 -4.41
C GLN A 183 -9.95 -14.00 -5.92
N GLN A 184 -10.90 -14.81 -6.40
CA GLN A 184 -11.15 -14.97 -7.83
C GLN A 184 -11.67 -13.66 -8.43
N GLN A 185 -12.63 -13.01 -7.78
CA GLN A 185 -13.16 -11.73 -8.22
C GLN A 185 -12.06 -10.64 -8.29
N LEU A 186 -11.19 -10.57 -7.29
CA LEU A 186 -10.02 -9.68 -7.34
C LEU A 186 -9.10 -10.01 -8.52
N SER A 187 -8.83 -11.30 -8.75
CA SER A 187 -8.00 -11.73 -9.88
C SER A 187 -8.57 -11.31 -11.22
N ASP A 188 -9.89 -11.41 -11.40
CA ASP A 188 -10.60 -11.02 -12.62
C ASP A 188 -10.53 -9.50 -12.84
N MET A 189 -10.43 -8.70 -11.77
CA MET A 189 -10.21 -7.25 -11.80
C MET A 189 -8.74 -6.84 -12.04
N GLY A 190 -7.80 -7.79 -12.12
CA GLY A 190 -6.38 -7.49 -12.37
C GLY A 190 -5.48 -7.48 -11.13
N TYR A 191 -5.99 -7.81 -9.96
CA TYR A 191 -5.19 -8.01 -8.75
C TYR A 191 -4.46 -9.35 -8.82
N LYS A 192 -3.34 -9.38 -9.53
CA LYS A 192 -2.59 -10.62 -9.81
C LYS A 192 -1.65 -11.03 -8.68
N TYR A 193 -1.41 -10.17 -7.71
CA TYR A 193 -0.69 -10.49 -6.50
C TYR A 193 -1.58 -10.25 -5.28
N GLN A 194 -1.98 -11.31 -4.61
CA GLN A 194 -2.82 -11.28 -3.42
C GLN A 194 -2.07 -11.97 -2.28
N PHE A 195 -2.10 -11.38 -1.10
CA PHE A 195 -1.36 -11.90 0.05
C PHE A 195 -2.17 -11.74 1.34
N ILE A 196 -1.87 -12.59 2.32
CA ILE A 196 -2.48 -12.58 3.64
C ILE A 196 -1.39 -12.18 4.63
N THR A 197 -1.44 -10.96 5.14
CA THR A 197 -0.50 -10.49 6.14
C THR A 197 -0.67 -11.27 7.44
N LEU A 198 0.44 -11.52 8.15
CA LEU A 198 0.46 -12.17 9.46
C LEU A 198 -0.13 -13.60 9.51
N ALA A 199 -0.43 -14.24 8.36
CA ALA A 199 -1.05 -15.56 8.33
C ALA A 199 -0.27 -16.61 9.14
N GLY A 200 1.05 -16.62 9.03
CA GLY A 200 1.91 -17.55 9.76
C GLY A 200 1.85 -17.35 11.27
N ILE A 201 1.94 -16.11 11.76
CA ILE A 201 1.89 -15.82 13.19
C ILE A 201 0.50 -16.10 13.78
N HIS A 202 -0.57 -15.76 13.07
CA HIS A 202 -1.93 -16.06 13.50
C HIS A 202 -2.17 -17.58 13.59
N SER A 203 -1.71 -18.34 12.60
CA SER A 203 -1.79 -19.80 12.62
C SER A 203 -1.02 -20.39 13.81
N MET A 204 0.19 -19.91 14.07
CA MET A 204 0.98 -20.34 15.21
C MET A 204 0.29 -20.02 16.54
N TRP A 205 -0.21 -18.82 16.74
CA TRP A 205 -0.88 -18.43 17.97
C TRP A 205 -2.17 -19.23 18.20
N PHE A 206 -2.97 -19.43 17.16
CA PHE A 206 -4.19 -20.22 17.26
C PHE A 206 -3.88 -21.66 17.69
N ASN A 207 -2.94 -22.33 17.03
CA ASN A 207 -2.59 -23.70 17.33
C ASN A 207 -1.98 -23.85 18.74
N MET A 208 -1.14 -22.90 19.17
CA MET A 208 -0.54 -22.92 20.51
C MET A 208 -1.58 -22.64 21.60
N PHE A 209 -2.52 -21.72 21.34
CA PHE A 209 -3.63 -21.49 22.27
C PHE A 209 -4.54 -22.72 22.40
N ASP A 210 -4.91 -23.34 21.28
CA ASP A 210 -5.76 -24.54 21.26
C ASP A 210 -5.11 -25.69 22.00
N LEU A 211 -3.82 -25.93 21.76
CA LEU A 211 -3.03 -26.92 22.50
C LEU A 211 -3.03 -26.64 24.01
N ALA A 212 -2.72 -25.42 24.41
CA ALA A 212 -2.67 -25.06 25.84
C ALA A 212 -4.04 -25.13 26.52
N HIS A 213 -5.11 -24.82 25.78
CA HIS A 213 -6.48 -24.91 26.30
C HIS A 213 -6.95 -26.34 26.45
N ALA A 214 -6.46 -27.26 25.61
CA ALA A 214 -6.83 -28.69 25.65
C ALA A 214 -6.11 -29.46 26.78
N TYR A 215 -5.00 -28.95 27.32
CA TYR A 215 -4.28 -29.53 28.45
C TYR A 215 -4.80 -29.01 29.77
#